data_e1599cc88a2d197c78ca4e3e0a401a86
#
_entry.id   e1599cc88a2d197c78ca4e3e0a401a86
#
_cell.length_a   1.000
_cell.length_b   1.000
_cell.length_c   1.000
_cell.angle_alpha   90.00
_cell.angle_beta   90.00
_cell.angle_gamma   90.00
#
_symmetry.space_group_name_H-M   'P 1'
#
loop_
_entity.id
_entity.type
_entity.pdbx_description
1 polymer ?
#
loop_
_entity_poly.entity_id
_entity_poly.type
_entity_poly.pdbx_seq_one_letter_code
_entity_poly.pdbx_strand_id
1 'polypeptide(L)'
;LVGSEMCIRDRCGVQLCPDGVPDLEPLPRKVCETPLLQETEEQLNEYFAGARREFDLPLAPKGTAFQKAVWAEMNKIPYGEVRTYGQLAAALGKPKAARAVGGACHCNPIAIIQPCHRVVGANGSLTGYAYGLEVKEYLLKLEQD
;
A
#
# COMPACT_ATOMS: atom_id res chain seq x y z
N LEU A 1 -4.43 -8.62 10.75
CA LEU A 1 -3.70 -7.84 11.77
C LEU A 1 -2.78 -6.85 11.06
N VAL A 2 -3.01 -5.59 11.28
CA VAL A 2 -2.22 -4.51 10.70
C VAL A 2 -1.23 -4.05 11.76
N GLY A 3 0.07 -4.26 11.51
CA GLY A 3 1.11 -3.62 12.27
C GLY A 3 1.50 -2.31 11.57
N SER A 4 1.23 -1.17 12.17
CA SER A 4 1.68 0.10 11.65
C SER A 4 3.05 0.44 12.26
N GLU A 5 4.11 0.36 11.46
CA GLU A 5 5.40 0.94 11.84
C GLU A 5 5.54 2.31 11.16
N MET A 6 5.41 3.36 11.94
CA MET A 6 5.81 4.70 11.51
C MET A 6 7.16 5.08 12.12
N CYS A 7 8.13 5.25 11.26
CA CYS A 7 9.42 5.79 11.65
C CYS A 7 9.44 7.31 11.46
N ILE A 8 9.49 8.05 12.55
CA ILE A 8 9.21 9.49 12.66
C ILE A 8 10.22 10.40 11.94
N ARG A 9 11.34 9.94 11.47
CA ARG A 9 12.30 10.88 10.85
C ARG A 9 12.35 10.87 9.35
N ASP A 10 12.06 9.77 8.68
CA ASP A 10 12.26 9.69 7.23
C ASP A 10 11.54 8.55 6.52
N ARG A 11 10.82 7.67 7.18
CA ARG A 11 10.15 6.52 6.60
C ARG A 11 8.77 6.37 7.20
N CYS A 12 7.75 6.72 6.46
CA CYS A 12 6.41 6.27 6.75
C CYS A 12 6.24 4.89 6.12
N GLY A 13 5.96 3.88 6.92
CA GLY A 13 5.70 2.53 6.45
C GLY A 13 4.50 1.95 7.17
N VAL A 14 3.63 1.28 6.42
CA VAL A 14 2.55 0.44 6.92
C VAL A 14 2.80 -0.96 6.41
N GLN A 15 2.99 -1.90 7.31
CA GLN A 15 3.18 -3.31 6.98
C GLN A 15 1.99 -4.14 7.43
N LEU A 16 1.64 -5.11 6.62
CA LEU A 16 0.66 -6.13 6.96
C LEU A 16 1.39 -7.35 7.52
N CYS A 17 0.97 -7.82 8.68
CA CYS A 17 1.52 -9.01 9.32
C CYS A 17 0.43 -10.09 9.35
N PRO A 18 0.26 -10.89 8.26
CA PRO A 18 -0.81 -11.90 8.18
C PRO A 18 -0.66 -13.01 9.23
N ASP A 19 0.56 -13.31 9.65
CA ASP A 19 0.88 -14.35 10.65
C ASP A 19 0.94 -13.80 12.09
N GLY A 20 0.45 -12.60 12.32
CA GLY A 20 0.60 -11.87 13.58
C GLY A 20 1.83 -10.96 13.58
N VAL A 21 1.89 -10.09 14.58
CA VAL A 21 3.07 -9.23 14.78
C VAL A 21 4.21 -10.18 15.19
N PRO A 22 5.30 -10.29 14.42
CA PRO A 22 6.43 -11.07 14.85
C PRO A 22 6.92 -10.49 16.20
N ASP A 23 7.34 -11.37 17.11
CA ASP A 23 8.08 -10.96 18.32
C ASP A 23 9.30 -10.16 17.84
N LEU A 24 9.11 -8.88 17.70
CA LEU A 24 10.19 -7.97 17.41
C LEU A 24 11.06 -7.95 18.66
N GLU A 25 12.19 -8.65 18.60
CA GLU A 25 13.28 -8.41 19.55
C GLU A 25 13.40 -6.89 19.77
N PRO A 26 13.60 -6.43 21.01
CA PRO A 26 13.59 -5.02 21.32
C PRO A 26 14.72 -4.31 20.60
N LEU A 27 14.50 -3.98 19.34
CA LEU A 27 15.27 -2.89 18.75
C LEU A 27 14.97 -1.66 19.59
N PRO A 28 15.97 -0.81 19.89
CA PRO A 28 15.77 0.40 20.68
C PRO A 28 14.98 1.43 19.86
N ARG A 29 13.74 1.09 19.56
CA ARG A 29 12.77 1.98 18.93
C ARG A 29 11.98 2.61 20.06
N LYS A 30 12.14 3.91 20.24
CA LYS A 30 11.15 4.68 20.98
C LYS A 30 9.84 4.50 20.24
N VAL A 31 8.93 3.72 20.79
CA VAL A 31 7.52 3.76 20.41
C VAL A 31 7.01 5.12 20.88
N CYS A 32 7.07 6.10 20.02
CA CYS A 32 6.46 7.39 20.25
C CYS A 32 5.08 7.36 19.57
N GLU A 33 4.02 7.28 20.36
CA GLU A 33 2.70 7.62 19.87
C GLU A 33 2.72 9.11 19.47
N THR A 34 2.59 9.35 18.18
CA THR A 34 2.44 10.71 17.66
C THR A 34 1.00 10.92 17.24
N PRO A 35 0.51 12.17 17.20
CA PRO A 35 -0.83 12.46 16.68
C PRO A 35 -1.07 11.85 15.29
N LEU A 36 -0.04 11.85 14.44
CA LEU A 36 -0.12 11.26 13.10
C LEU A 36 -0.25 9.72 13.13
N LEU A 37 0.35 9.04 14.11
CA LEU A 37 0.17 7.60 14.29
C LEU A 37 -1.25 7.26 14.71
N GLN A 38 -1.79 7.99 15.68
CA GLN A 38 -3.15 7.82 16.15
C GLN A 38 -4.15 8.06 15.02
N GLU A 39 -3.96 9.13 14.24
CA GLU A 39 -4.78 9.42 13.07
C GLU A 39 -4.68 8.33 12.00
N THR A 40 -3.47 7.80 11.76
CA THR A 40 -3.27 6.69 10.80
C THR A 40 -3.98 5.42 11.26
N GLU A 41 -3.89 5.07 12.54
CA GLU A 41 -4.57 3.92 13.13
C GLU A 41 -6.09 4.09 13.04
N GLU A 42 -6.62 5.25 13.37
CA GLU A 42 -8.05 5.56 13.27
C GLU A 42 -8.54 5.41 11.83
N GLN A 43 -7.85 6.04 10.86
CA GLN A 43 -8.21 5.95 9.45
C GLN A 43 -8.14 4.51 8.90
N LEU A 44 -7.17 3.70 9.33
CA LEU A 44 -7.09 2.28 8.96
C LEU A 44 -8.22 1.46 9.59
N ASN A 45 -8.57 1.72 10.84
CA ASN A 45 -9.70 1.04 11.50
C ASN A 45 -11.02 1.37 10.80
N GLU A 46 -11.24 2.63 10.43
CA GLU A 46 -12.40 3.04 9.63
C GLU A 46 -12.43 2.37 8.25
N TYR A 47 -11.27 2.24 7.59
CA TYR A 47 -11.15 1.53 6.31
C TYR A 47 -11.55 0.06 6.44
N PHE A 48 -11.05 -0.66 7.44
CA PHE A 48 -11.42 -2.05 7.68
C PHE A 48 -12.87 -2.23 8.12
N ALA A 49 -13.47 -1.21 8.72
CA ALA A 49 -14.90 -1.19 9.04
C ALA A 49 -15.79 -0.82 7.83
N GLY A 50 -15.21 -0.54 6.65
CA GLY A 50 -15.94 -0.09 5.46
C GLY A 50 -16.46 1.35 5.54
N ALA A 51 -16.09 2.09 6.58
CA ALA A 51 -16.55 3.45 6.81
C ALA A 51 -15.70 4.51 6.07
N ARG A 52 -14.46 4.17 5.69
CA ARG A 52 -13.53 5.07 4.99
C ARG A 52 -13.12 4.49 3.64
N ARG A 53 -13.13 5.34 2.61
CA ARG A 53 -12.71 5.00 1.25
C ARG A 53 -11.45 5.73 0.79
N GLU A 54 -11.10 6.84 1.41
CA GLU A 54 -9.94 7.66 1.09
C GLU A 54 -9.15 7.99 2.35
N PHE A 55 -7.83 8.02 2.22
CA PHE A 55 -6.94 8.38 3.31
C PHE A 55 -6.48 9.83 3.16
N ASP A 56 -6.58 10.60 4.24
CA ASP A 56 -6.09 11.99 4.32
C ASP A 56 -4.88 12.04 5.26
N LEU A 57 -3.75 11.57 4.77
CA LEU A 57 -2.50 11.47 5.52
C LEU A 57 -1.34 12.06 4.70
N PRO A 58 -0.44 12.82 5.33
CA PRO A 58 0.74 13.34 4.67
C PRO A 58 1.74 12.23 4.38
N LEU A 59 1.84 11.78 3.13
CA LEU A 59 2.71 10.70 2.72
C LEU A 59 4.06 11.24 2.20
N ALA A 60 5.15 10.69 2.69
CA ALA A 60 6.51 11.03 2.24
C ALA A 60 7.35 9.76 1.93
N PRO A 61 6.92 8.90 1.00
CA PRO A 61 7.62 7.66 0.70
C PRO A 61 9.01 7.93 0.11
N LYS A 62 10.02 7.24 0.60
CA LYS A 62 11.37 7.25 0.02
C LYS A 62 11.46 6.21 -1.09
N GLY A 63 11.99 6.60 -2.23
CA GLY A 63 12.18 5.73 -3.38
C GLY A 63 12.81 6.46 -4.55
N THR A 64 13.12 5.73 -5.62
CA THR A 64 13.60 6.30 -6.87
C THR A 64 12.54 7.18 -7.52
N ALA A 65 12.95 8.03 -8.46
CA ALA A 65 12.02 8.87 -9.24
C ALA A 65 10.95 8.02 -9.94
N PHE A 66 11.33 6.87 -10.48
CA PHE A 66 10.39 5.94 -11.13
C PHE A 66 9.39 5.33 -10.14
N GLN A 67 9.86 4.84 -8.97
CA GLN A 67 8.98 4.31 -7.94
C GLN A 67 7.96 5.34 -7.47
N LYS A 68 8.42 6.56 -7.19
CA LYS A 68 7.53 7.67 -6.78
C LYS A 68 6.50 8.00 -7.85
N ALA A 69 6.87 7.99 -9.12
CA ALA A 69 5.94 8.19 -10.23
C ALA A 69 4.89 7.07 -10.30
N VAL A 70 5.30 5.80 -10.13
CA VAL A 70 4.38 4.65 -10.08
C VAL A 70 3.41 4.79 -8.90
N TRP A 71 3.90 5.12 -7.71
CA TRP A 71 3.05 5.28 -6.52
C TRP A 71 2.08 6.45 -6.66
N ALA A 72 2.49 7.55 -7.30
CA ALA A 72 1.60 8.66 -7.60
C ALA A 72 0.46 8.27 -8.56
N GLU A 73 0.75 7.46 -9.60
CA GLU A 73 -0.30 6.94 -10.50
C GLU A 73 -1.19 5.91 -9.78
N MET A 74 -0.62 5.09 -8.93
CA MET A 74 -1.34 4.11 -8.15
C MET A 74 -2.35 4.76 -7.18
N ASN A 75 -1.97 5.88 -6.57
CA ASN A 75 -2.84 6.64 -5.67
C ASN A 75 -4.06 7.27 -6.37
N LYS A 76 -4.08 7.31 -7.70
CA LYS A 76 -5.23 7.79 -8.50
C LYS A 76 -6.27 6.69 -8.74
N ILE A 77 -6.02 5.45 -8.33
CA ILE A 77 -6.98 4.35 -8.48
C ILE A 77 -8.03 4.48 -7.38
N PRO A 78 -9.31 4.71 -7.73
CA PRO A 78 -10.36 4.87 -6.73
C PRO A 78 -10.59 3.60 -5.90
N TYR A 79 -11.24 3.75 -4.77
CA TYR A 79 -11.72 2.65 -3.93
C TYR A 79 -12.65 1.73 -4.74
N GLY A 80 -12.45 0.42 -4.64
CA GLY A 80 -13.22 -0.58 -5.37
C GLY A 80 -12.86 -0.75 -6.85
N GLU A 81 -11.93 0.05 -7.38
CA GLU A 81 -11.48 -0.08 -8.76
C GLU A 81 -10.09 -0.75 -8.84
N VAL A 82 -9.83 -1.35 -9.99
CA VAL A 82 -8.52 -1.95 -10.28
C VAL A 82 -7.93 -1.41 -11.57
N ARG A 83 -6.61 -1.38 -11.65
CA ARG A 83 -5.87 -1.13 -12.89
C ARG A 83 -4.81 -2.19 -13.11
N THR A 84 -4.53 -2.48 -14.39
CA THR A 84 -3.45 -3.42 -14.71
C THR A 84 -2.08 -2.74 -14.64
N TYR A 85 -1.03 -3.54 -14.42
CA TYR A 85 0.37 -3.04 -14.51
C TYR A 85 0.64 -2.37 -15.86
N GLY A 86 0.05 -2.87 -16.94
CA GLY A 86 0.17 -2.29 -18.28
C GLY A 86 -0.50 -0.94 -18.40
N GLN A 87 -1.68 -0.75 -17.81
CA GLN A 87 -2.38 0.53 -17.80
C GLN A 87 -1.59 1.60 -17.02
N LEU A 88 -1.03 1.25 -15.87
CA LEU A 88 -0.14 2.15 -15.12
C LEU A 88 1.11 2.49 -15.92
N ALA A 89 1.73 1.51 -16.57
CA ALA A 89 2.89 1.72 -17.42
C ALA A 89 2.58 2.66 -18.59
N ALA A 90 1.42 2.52 -19.23
CA ALA A 90 0.96 3.40 -20.30
C ALA A 90 0.71 4.83 -19.79
N ALA A 91 0.08 4.99 -18.62
CA ALA A 91 -0.14 6.30 -18.00
C ALA A 91 1.17 7.04 -17.70
N LEU A 92 2.24 6.30 -17.40
CA LEU A 92 3.59 6.85 -17.20
C LEU A 92 4.35 7.12 -18.52
N GLY A 93 3.70 6.94 -19.68
CA GLY A 93 4.36 7.06 -21.01
C GLY A 93 5.37 5.95 -21.30
N LYS A 94 5.33 4.83 -20.58
CA LYS A 94 6.26 3.71 -20.70
C LYS A 94 5.52 2.37 -20.87
N PRO A 95 4.74 2.17 -21.95
CA PRO A 95 3.83 1.02 -22.09
C PRO A 95 4.52 -0.36 -22.01
N LYS A 96 5.82 -0.43 -22.26
CA LYS A 96 6.62 -1.66 -22.15
C LYS A 96 7.16 -1.92 -20.75
N ALA A 97 6.91 -1.04 -19.78
CA ALA A 97 7.49 -1.09 -18.45
C ALA A 97 6.62 -1.83 -17.40
N ALA A 98 5.62 -2.62 -17.81
CA ALA A 98 4.69 -3.29 -16.87
C ALA A 98 5.40 -4.12 -15.77
N ARG A 99 6.49 -4.83 -16.13
CA ARG A 99 7.30 -5.57 -15.15
C ARG A 99 8.00 -4.66 -14.15
N ALA A 100 8.55 -3.53 -14.62
CA ALA A 100 9.18 -2.55 -13.73
C ALA A 100 8.17 -1.86 -12.81
N VAL A 101 6.95 -1.61 -13.30
CA VAL A 101 5.81 -1.13 -12.48
C VAL A 101 5.48 -2.15 -11.40
N GLY A 102 5.43 -3.45 -11.74
CA GLY A 102 5.25 -4.51 -10.75
C GLY A 102 6.32 -4.50 -9.66
N GLY A 103 7.59 -4.33 -10.03
CA GLY A 103 8.68 -4.17 -9.07
C GLY A 103 8.52 -2.93 -8.17
N ALA A 104 8.08 -1.81 -8.72
CA ALA A 104 7.82 -0.59 -7.95
C ALA A 104 6.64 -0.76 -6.98
N CYS A 105 5.57 -1.47 -7.39
CA CYS A 105 4.46 -1.83 -6.51
C CYS A 105 4.92 -2.73 -5.34
N HIS A 106 5.81 -3.68 -5.61
CA HIS A 106 6.38 -4.55 -4.58
C HIS A 106 7.22 -3.79 -3.56
N CYS A 107 7.88 -2.72 -3.98
CA CYS A 107 8.69 -1.85 -3.11
C CYS A 107 7.86 -0.76 -2.41
N ASN A 108 6.52 -0.81 -2.47
CA ASN A 108 5.67 0.16 -1.79
C ASN A 108 5.84 0.08 -0.26
N PRO A 109 6.32 1.15 0.40
CA PRO A 109 6.55 1.12 1.84
C PRO A 109 5.30 1.36 2.67
N ILE A 110 4.17 1.78 2.05
CA ILE A 110 2.95 2.22 2.74
C ILE A 110 1.77 1.41 2.20
N ALA A 111 1.65 0.15 2.64
CA ALA A 111 0.57 -0.74 2.21
C ALA A 111 -0.82 -0.16 2.55
N ILE A 112 -1.82 -0.51 1.78
CA ILE A 112 -3.22 -0.08 1.89
C ILE A 112 -3.41 1.39 1.53
N ILE A 113 -2.78 2.31 2.26
CA ILE A 113 -2.87 3.76 2.05
C ILE A 113 -2.40 4.11 0.63
N GLN A 114 -1.27 3.53 0.19
CA GLN A 114 -0.90 3.47 -1.23
C GLN A 114 -1.39 2.13 -1.81
N PRO A 115 -2.42 2.13 -2.65
CA PRO A 115 -3.22 0.94 -2.93
C PRO A 115 -2.59 -0.01 -3.96
N CYS A 116 -1.43 -0.60 -3.65
CA CYS A 116 -0.79 -1.58 -4.53
C CYS A 116 -1.62 -2.87 -4.71
N HIS A 117 -2.56 -3.15 -3.81
CA HIS A 117 -3.52 -4.25 -3.95
C HIS A 117 -4.50 -4.03 -5.11
N ARG A 118 -4.79 -2.78 -5.52
CA ARG A 118 -5.64 -2.44 -6.67
C ARG A 118 -4.95 -2.62 -8.03
N VAL A 119 -3.66 -2.99 -8.03
CA VAL A 119 -2.92 -3.24 -9.28
C VAL A 119 -2.88 -4.73 -9.58
N VAL A 120 -3.41 -5.13 -10.76
CA VAL A 120 -3.63 -6.53 -11.15
C VAL A 120 -2.92 -6.87 -12.45
N GLY A 121 -2.86 -8.15 -12.78
CA GLY A 121 -2.35 -8.64 -14.07
C GLY A 121 -3.26 -8.30 -15.25
N ALA A 122 -2.80 -8.55 -16.49
CA ALA A 122 -3.47 -8.14 -17.72
C ALA A 122 -4.91 -8.67 -17.85
N ASN A 123 -5.21 -9.83 -17.31
CA ASN A 123 -6.54 -10.46 -17.36
C ASN A 123 -7.29 -10.35 -16.01
N GLY A 124 -6.96 -9.36 -15.18
CA GLY A 124 -7.49 -9.26 -13.83
C GLY A 124 -6.91 -10.29 -12.87
N SER A 125 -5.89 -11.05 -13.30
CA SER A 125 -5.26 -12.06 -12.44
C SER A 125 -4.58 -11.41 -11.25
N LEU A 126 -4.76 -12.02 -10.08
CA LEU A 126 -4.05 -11.63 -8.87
C LEU A 126 -2.61 -12.14 -8.97
N THR A 127 -1.69 -11.25 -9.26
CA THR A 127 -0.27 -11.56 -9.37
C THR A 127 0.55 -10.63 -8.49
N GLY A 128 1.56 -11.18 -7.85
CA GLY A 128 2.61 -10.42 -7.18
C GLY A 128 2.10 -9.43 -6.12
N TYR A 129 1.95 -9.88 -4.89
CA TYR A 129 1.70 -9.00 -3.75
C TYR A 129 2.72 -9.29 -2.65
N ALA A 130 3.30 -8.25 -2.06
CA ALA A 130 4.37 -8.41 -1.08
C ALA A 130 3.93 -9.19 0.18
N TYR A 131 2.63 -9.14 0.49
CA TYR A 131 2.03 -9.76 1.68
C TYR A 131 1.19 -11.01 1.36
N GLY A 132 1.34 -11.58 0.17
CA GLY A 132 0.59 -12.76 -0.27
C GLY A 132 -0.71 -12.44 -1.01
N LEU A 133 -1.10 -13.36 -1.88
CA LEU A 133 -2.28 -13.18 -2.75
C LEU A 133 -3.59 -13.23 -1.97
N GLU A 134 -3.65 -13.99 -0.89
CA GLU A 134 -4.82 -14.08 0.00
C GLU A 134 -5.17 -12.73 0.62
N VAL A 135 -4.15 -11.99 1.08
CA VAL A 135 -4.32 -10.64 1.62
C VAL A 135 -4.80 -9.68 0.53
N LYS A 136 -4.23 -9.78 -0.68
CA LYS A 136 -4.67 -8.96 -1.81
C LYS A 136 -6.14 -9.22 -2.16
N GLU A 137 -6.53 -10.47 -2.24
CA GLU A 137 -7.90 -10.87 -2.50
C GLU A 137 -8.87 -10.36 -1.43
N TYR A 138 -8.49 -10.48 -0.16
CA TYR A 138 -9.26 -9.96 0.96
C TYR A 138 -9.50 -8.45 0.86
N LEU A 139 -8.45 -7.66 0.59
CA LEU A 139 -8.57 -6.22 0.46
C LEU A 139 -9.45 -5.82 -0.73
N LEU A 140 -9.30 -6.50 -1.87
CA LEU A 140 -10.15 -6.24 -3.04
C LEU A 140 -11.62 -6.59 -2.79
N LYS A 141 -11.90 -7.66 -2.05
CA LYS A 141 -13.28 -8.01 -1.65
C LYS A 141 -13.84 -6.97 -0.69
N LEU A 142 -13.07 -6.57 0.32
CA LEU A 142 -13.47 -5.53 1.27
C LEU A 142 -13.89 -4.23 0.57
N GLU A 143 -13.22 -3.90 -0.54
CA GLU A 143 -13.52 -2.69 -1.29
C GLU A 143 -14.70 -2.83 -2.27
N GLN A 144 -15.24 -4.02 -2.46
CA GLN A 144 -16.40 -4.28 -3.34
C GLN A 144 -17.72 -4.35 -2.59
N ASP A 145 -17.67 -4.53 -1.27
CA ASP A 145 -18.82 -4.55 -0.38
C ASP A 145 -19.21 -3.12 0.05
#